data_8f6257e40abebba8682627ee3f60a319
#
_entry.id   8f6257e40abebba8682627ee3f60a319
#
_cell.length_a   1.000
_cell.length_b   1.000
_cell.length_c   1.000
_cell.angle_alpha   90.00
_cell.angle_beta   90.00
_cell.angle_gamma   90.00
#
_symmetry.space_group_name_H-M   'P 1'
#
loop_
_entity.id
_entity.type
_entity.pdbx_description
1 polymer ?
#
loop_
_entity_poly.entity_id
_entity_poly.type
_entity_poly.pdbx_seq_one_letter_code
_entity_poly.pdbx_strand_id
1 'polypeptide(L)'
;MSKVSFVIGAMASGKTHFIEHFFADKDVDVLNIFDYQQNAYKESGFGEMMPIGVQFRCLMKANDMLLNDIIEKLKCGRDVVVEQTFFKAKRRIVYVDAIRESVDAEMEIYV
;
A
#
# COMPACT_ATOMS: atom_id res chain seq x y z
N MET A 1 1.79 -19.05 7.86
CA MET A 1 1.02 -17.82 8.02
C MET A 1 1.72 -16.70 7.25
N SER A 2 1.01 -15.99 6.40
CA SER A 2 1.58 -14.87 5.67
C SER A 2 1.67 -13.61 6.55
N LYS A 3 2.45 -12.64 6.12
CA LYS A 3 2.74 -11.45 6.89
C LYS A 3 2.70 -10.22 6.01
N VAL A 4 2.10 -9.14 6.51
CA VAL A 4 2.14 -7.84 5.87
C VAL A 4 2.92 -6.86 6.73
N SER A 5 3.87 -6.15 6.12
CA SER A 5 4.70 -5.16 6.78
C SER A 5 4.44 -3.79 6.14
N PHE A 6 3.98 -2.84 6.95
CA PHE A 6 3.76 -1.46 6.48
C PHE A 6 4.97 -0.61 6.82
N VAL A 7 5.59 -0.03 5.80
CA VAL A 7 6.70 0.91 5.97
C VAL A 7 6.18 2.32 5.68
N ILE A 8 6.12 3.13 6.72
CA ILE A 8 5.47 4.44 6.70
C ILE A 8 6.52 5.54 6.89
N GLY A 9 6.40 6.60 6.11
CA GLY A 9 7.29 7.76 6.25
C GLY A 9 7.09 8.73 5.11
N ALA A 10 7.56 9.96 5.29
CA ALA A 10 7.52 10.97 4.24
C ALA A 10 8.42 10.59 3.06
N MET A 11 8.17 11.19 1.90
CA MET A 11 9.08 11.07 0.76
C MET A 11 10.48 11.53 1.19
N ALA A 12 11.51 10.89 0.65
CA ALA A 12 12.91 11.17 1.00
C ALA A 12 13.30 10.84 2.45
N SER A 13 12.50 10.05 3.16
CA SER A 13 12.83 9.59 4.52
C SER A 13 13.72 8.34 4.54
N GLY A 14 14.09 7.81 3.36
CA GLY A 14 14.89 6.60 3.27
C GLY A 14 14.08 5.30 3.28
N LYS A 15 12.75 5.36 3.10
CA LYS A 15 11.87 4.17 3.09
C LYS A 15 12.31 3.13 2.06
N THR A 16 12.54 3.57 0.84
CA THR A 16 12.94 2.67 -0.25
C THR A 16 14.26 1.98 0.08
N HIS A 17 15.21 2.74 0.59
CA HIS A 17 16.52 2.22 0.99
C HIS A 17 16.37 1.20 2.14
N PHE A 18 15.54 1.51 3.13
CA PHE A 18 15.22 0.61 4.23
C PHE A 18 14.63 -0.71 3.72
N ILE A 19 13.66 -0.63 2.81
CA ILE A 19 13.02 -1.81 2.23
C ILE A 19 14.04 -2.65 1.46
N GLU A 20 14.85 -2.03 0.63
CA GLU A 20 15.86 -2.72 -0.17
C GLU A 20 16.88 -3.47 0.69
N HIS A 21 17.29 -2.89 1.82
CA HIS A 21 18.26 -3.52 2.71
C HIS A 21 17.64 -4.52 3.67
N PHE A 22 16.55 -4.14 4.32
CA PHE A 22 15.95 -4.96 5.37
C PHE A 22 15.30 -6.23 4.80
N PHE A 23 14.69 -6.12 3.62
CA PHE A 23 13.99 -7.23 2.99
C PHE A 23 14.76 -7.87 1.83
N ALA A 24 16.03 -7.53 1.65
CA ALA A 24 16.85 -8.01 0.53
C ALA A 24 16.91 -9.54 0.41
N ASP A 25 16.99 -10.23 1.54
CA ASP A 25 17.10 -11.70 1.59
C ASP A 25 15.75 -12.38 1.74
N LYS A 26 14.66 -11.64 1.70
CA LYS A 26 13.32 -12.18 1.94
C LYS A 26 12.53 -12.24 0.63
N ASP A 27 11.76 -13.31 0.47
CA ASP A 27 10.86 -13.48 -0.67
C ASP A 27 9.54 -12.76 -0.36
N VAL A 28 9.49 -11.46 -0.66
CA VAL A 28 8.35 -10.62 -0.40
C VAL A 28 7.92 -9.85 -1.64
N ASP A 29 6.63 -9.56 -1.74
CA ASP A 29 6.10 -8.66 -2.76
C ASP A 29 6.03 -7.24 -2.18
N VAL A 30 6.67 -6.28 -2.85
CA VAL A 30 6.67 -4.88 -2.41
C VAL A 30 5.60 -4.11 -3.19
N LEU A 31 4.65 -3.51 -2.48
CA LEU A 31 3.58 -2.72 -3.07
C LEU A 31 3.73 -1.26 -2.63
N ASN A 32 3.66 -0.35 -3.59
CA ASN A 32 3.84 1.08 -3.36
C ASN A 32 2.57 1.81 -3.78
N ILE A 33 1.99 2.60 -2.87
CA ILE A 33 0.76 3.35 -3.15
C ILE A 33 0.90 4.29 -4.36
N PHE A 34 2.08 4.81 -4.62
CA PHE A 34 2.30 5.70 -5.77
C PHE A 34 2.04 5.00 -7.10
N ASP A 35 2.39 3.73 -7.22
CA ASP A 35 2.15 2.97 -8.45
C ASP A 35 0.65 2.88 -8.72
N TYR A 36 -0.15 2.65 -7.70
CA TYR A 36 -1.61 2.59 -7.81
C TYR A 36 -2.21 3.95 -8.14
N GLN A 37 -1.68 5.01 -7.53
CA GLN A 37 -2.12 6.37 -7.81
C GLN A 37 -1.84 6.76 -9.27
N GLN A 38 -0.66 6.44 -9.78
CA GLN A 38 -0.29 6.72 -11.17
C GLN A 38 -1.21 5.98 -12.14
N ASN A 39 -1.51 4.73 -11.87
CA ASN A 39 -2.43 3.95 -12.71
C ASN A 39 -3.84 4.55 -12.70
N ALA A 40 -4.34 4.94 -11.54
CA ALA A 40 -5.65 5.58 -11.42
C ALA A 40 -5.72 6.90 -12.18
N TYR A 41 -4.66 7.71 -12.12
CA TYR A 41 -4.58 8.96 -12.87
C TYR A 41 -4.59 8.72 -14.37
N LYS A 42 -3.84 7.73 -14.85
CA LYS A 42 -3.84 7.36 -16.27
C LYS A 42 -5.22 6.92 -16.75
N GLU A 43 -5.91 6.11 -15.97
CA GLU A 43 -7.25 5.63 -16.29
C GLU A 43 -8.28 6.76 -16.33
N SER A 44 -8.09 7.83 -15.55
CA SER A 44 -9.00 8.98 -15.52
C SER A 44 -8.99 9.81 -16.80
N GLY A 45 -7.86 9.81 -17.53
CA GLY A 45 -7.71 10.54 -18.78
C GLY A 45 -7.55 12.05 -18.67
N PHE A 46 -7.47 12.62 -17.46
CA PHE A 46 -7.38 14.06 -17.28
C PHE A 46 -5.96 14.64 -17.39
N GLY A 47 -4.92 13.81 -17.19
CA GLY A 47 -3.55 14.29 -17.20
C GLY A 47 -3.25 15.27 -16.07
N GLU A 48 -2.44 16.32 -16.37
CA GLU A 48 -2.02 17.30 -15.36
C GLU A 48 -3.13 18.27 -14.94
N MET A 49 -4.15 18.43 -15.76
CA MET A 49 -5.25 19.36 -15.52
C MET A 49 -6.42 18.72 -14.75
N MET A 50 -6.12 17.75 -13.94
CA MET A 50 -7.13 16.99 -13.21
C MET A 50 -7.83 17.84 -12.13
N PRO A 51 -9.17 17.92 -12.12
CA PRO A 51 -9.92 18.60 -11.05
C PRO A 51 -9.67 17.93 -9.68
N ILE A 52 -9.74 18.72 -8.61
CA ILE A 52 -9.51 18.23 -7.25
C ILE A 52 -10.42 17.04 -6.89
N GLY A 53 -11.70 17.13 -7.27
CA GLY A 53 -12.66 16.05 -7.01
C GLY A 53 -12.27 14.72 -7.69
N VAL A 54 -11.73 14.81 -8.91
CA VAL A 54 -11.25 13.61 -9.64
C VAL A 54 -9.98 13.10 -9.00
N GLN A 55 -9.07 13.97 -8.57
CA GLN A 55 -7.87 13.56 -7.84
C GLN A 55 -8.23 12.77 -6.59
N PHE A 56 -9.18 13.26 -5.82
CA PHE A 56 -9.64 12.58 -4.61
C PHE A 56 -10.20 11.19 -4.91
N ARG A 57 -11.01 11.07 -5.95
CA ARG A 57 -11.56 9.77 -6.39
C ARG A 57 -10.45 8.80 -6.80
N CYS A 58 -9.45 9.30 -7.52
CA CYS A 58 -8.30 8.48 -7.92
C CYS A 58 -7.51 7.98 -6.71
N LEU A 59 -7.32 8.82 -5.70
CA LEU A 59 -6.64 8.42 -4.47
C LEU A 59 -7.43 7.35 -3.72
N MET A 60 -8.74 7.48 -3.63
CA MET A 60 -9.59 6.48 -2.99
C MET A 60 -9.57 5.16 -3.77
N LYS A 61 -9.68 5.22 -5.09
CA LYS A 61 -9.59 4.04 -5.94
C LYS A 61 -8.24 3.34 -5.80
N ALA A 62 -7.15 4.10 -5.77
CA ALA A 62 -5.80 3.55 -5.59
C ALA A 62 -5.68 2.81 -4.26
N ASN A 63 -6.21 3.37 -3.18
CA ASN A 63 -6.20 2.71 -1.87
C ASN A 63 -7.02 1.43 -1.86
N ASP A 64 -8.19 1.42 -2.49
CA ASP A 64 -9.03 0.21 -2.58
C ASP A 64 -8.33 -0.88 -3.38
N MET A 65 -7.71 -0.55 -4.50
CA MET A 65 -6.96 -1.50 -5.33
C MET A 65 -5.76 -2.06 -4.57
N LEU A 66 -5.02 -1.21 -3.88
CA LEU A 66 -3.89 -1.63 -3.06
C LEU A 66 -4.33 -2.60 -1.97
N LEU A 67 -5.40 -2.29 -1.25
CA LEU A 67 -5.92 -3.14 -0.19
C LEU A 67 -6.35 -4.50 -0.73
N ASN A 68 -7.05 -4.52 -1.86
CA ASN A 68 -7.47 -5.78 -2.50
C ASN A 68 -6.27 -6.64 -2.89
N ASP A 69 -5.23 -6.03 -3.46
CA ASP A 69 -4.01 -6.76 -3.84
C ASP A 69 -3.28 -7.31 -2.62
N ILE A 70 -3.22 -6.56 -1.52
CA ILE A 70 -2.63 -7.04 -0.26
C ILE A 70 -3.36 -8.29 0.20
N ILE A 71 -4.69 -8.25 0.25
CA ILE A 71 -5.51 -9.36 0.73
C ILE A 71 -5.33 -10.59 -0.18
N GLU A 72 -5.37 -10.41 -1.49
CA GLU A 72 -5.18 -11.51 -2.44
C GLU A 72 -3.83 -12.19 -2.29
N LYS A 73 -2.76 -11.40 -2.17
CA LYS A 73 -1.41 -11.94 -2.01
C LYS A 73 -1.25 -12.69 -0.69
N LEU A 74 -1.81 -12.16 0.39
CA LEU A 74 -1.79 -12.82 1.70
C LEU A 74 -2.57 -14.14 1.66
N LYS A 75 -3.70 -14.19 0.96
CA LYS A 75 -4.47 -15.43 0.79
C LYS A 75 -3.71 -16.48 -0.01
N CYS A 76 -2.83 -16.05 -0.90
CA CYS A 76 -1.96 -16.96 -1.65
C CYS A 76 -0.73 -17.42 -0.86
N GLY A 77 -0.59 -16.99 0.39
CA GLY A 77 0.54 -17.36 1.24
C GLY A 77 1.79 -16.51 1.03
N ARG A 78 1.68 -15.38 0.32
CA ARG A 78 2.81 -14.48 0.07
C ARG A 78 2.95 -13.48 1.20
N ASP A 79 4.18 -13.14 1.55
CA ASP A 79 4.47 -12.03 2.43
C ASP A 79 4.51 -10.72 1.62
N VAL A 80 3.97 -9.65 2.17
CA VAL A 80 3.80 -8.39 1.46
C VAL A 80 4.42 -7.26 2.26
N VAL A 81 5.16 -6.38 1.58
CA VAL A 81 5.66 -5.12 2.15
C VAL A 81 4.95 -3.98 1.46
N VAL A 82 4.33 -3.10 2.24
CA VAL A 82 3.57 -1.96 1.72
C VAL A 82 4.28 -0.67 2.06
N GLU A 83 4.65 0.10 1.05
CA GLU A 83 5.28 1.40 1.20
C GLU A 83 4.22 2.50 1.08
N GLN A 84 4.06 3.31 2.13
CA GLN A 84 3.09 4.40 2.17
C GLN A 84 3.75 5.68 2.68
N THR A 85 3.43 6.83 2.05
CA THR A 85 3.99 8.12 2.43
C THR A 85 3.26 8.71 3.64
N PHE A 86 1.94 8.77 3.60
CA PHE A 86 1.11 9.26 4.70
C PHE A 86 0.07 8.20 5.04
N PHE A 87 0.10 7.73 6.27
CA PHE A 87 -0.81 6.69 6.71
C PHE A 87 -1.50 7.12 8.01
N LYS A 88 -2.55 7.93 7.87
CA LYS A 88 -3.32 8.43 9.00
C LYS A 88 -3.92 7.28 9.82
N ALA A 89 -4.09 7.47 11.13
CA ALA A 89 -4.60 6.45 12.03
C ALA A 89 -5.92 5.85 11.56
N LYS A 90 -6.86 6.67 11.09
CA LYS A 90 -8.15 6.19 10.56
C LYS A 90 -7.98 5.23 9.39
N ARG A 91 -7.07 5.52 8.47
CA ARG A 91 -6.82 4.67 7.30
C ARG A 91 -6.13 3.38 7.70
N ARG A 92 -5.21 3.43 8.67
CA ARG A 92 -4.58 2.22 9.20
C ARG A 92 -5.60 1.26 9.77
N ILE A 93 -6.56 1.78 10.55
CA ILE A 93 -7.62 0.96 11.14
C ILE A 93 -8.44 0.27 10.06
N VAL A 94 -8.82 0.98 9.01
CA VAL A 94 -9.56 0.41 7.88
C VAL A 94 -8.78 -0.74 7.22
N TYR A 95 -7.50 -0.55 6.96
CA TYR A 95 -6.66 -1.58 6.36
C TYR A 95 -6.51 -2.79 7.28
N VAL A 96 -6.20 -2.55 8.56
CA VAL A 96 -6.01 -3.62 9.55
C VAL A 96 -7.28 -4.45 9.69
N ASP A 97 -8.43 -3.79 9.85
CA ASP A 97 -9.71 -4.48 10.02
C ASP A 97 -10.08 -5.30 8.77
N ALA A 98 -9.95 -4.71 7.59
CA ALA A 98 -10.24 -5.42 6.34
C ALA A 98 -9.35 -6.64 6.14
N ILE A 99 -8.06 -6.53 6.45
CA ILE A 99 -7.13 -7.65 6.34
C ILE A 99 -7.48 -8.75 7.35
N ARG A 100 -7.74 -8.38 8.59
CA ARG A 100 -8.11 -9.35 9.65
C ARG A 100 -9.40 -10.10 9.36
N GLU A 101 -10.37 -9.41 8.77
CA GLU A 101 -11.64 -10.03 8.38
C GLU A 101 -11.50 -11.00 7.21
N SER A 102 -10.51 -10.76 6.35
CA SER A 102 -10.35 -11.49 5.09
C SER A 102 -9.35 -12.62 5.18
N VAL A 103 -8.30 -12.49 6.00
CA VAL A 103 -7.20 -13.45 6.05
C VAL A 103 -6.53 -13.43 7.43
N ASP A 104 -6.03 -14.59 7.85
CA ASP A 104 -5.24 -14.71 9.08
C ASP A 104 -3.77 -14.45 8.75
N ALA A 105 -3.30 -13.25 9.05
CA ALA A 105 -1.95 -12.81 8.73
C ALA A 105 -1.34 -11.99 9.86
N GLU A 106 -0.02 -12.06 10.01
CA GLU A 106 0.72 -11.18 10.91
C GLU A 106 0.85 -9.79 10.29
N MET A 107 0.85 -8.77 11.14
CA MET A 107 1.02 -7.38 10.70
C MET A 107 2.12 -6.71 11.49
N GLU A 108 2.98 -5.98 10.77
CA GLU A 108 4.04 -5.16 11.36
C GLU A 108 3.98 -3.75 10.79
N ILE A 109 4.33 -2.76 11.60
CA ILE A 109 4.39 -1.36 11.17
C ILE A 109 5.77 -0.81 11.51
N TYR A 110 6.45 -0.28 10.50
CA TYR A 110 7.75 0.39 10.62
C TYR A 110 7.56 1.87 10.30
N VAL A 111 8.00 2.71 11.20
CA VAL A 111 7.88 4.17 11.05
C VAL A 111 9.25 4.82 10.91
#